data_e528d071a048b7d07981f19751036c25
#
_entry.id   e528d071a048b7d07981f19751036c25
#
_cell.length_a   1.000
_cell.length_b   1.000
_cell.length_c   1.000
_cell.angle_alpha   90.00
_cell.angle_beta   90.00
_cell.angle_gamma   90.00
#
_symmetry.space_group_name_H-M   'P 1'
#
loop_
_entity.id
_entity.type
_entity.pdbx_description
1 polymer ?
#
loop_
_entity_poly.entity_id
_entity_poly.type
_entity_poly.pdbx_seq_one_letter_code
_entity_poly.pdbx_strand_id
1 'polypeptide(L)'
;MSRKRLTQMFPFLLPLRKWQRKKYFYFKMKFDGNRYAKKTSEKLLPNTVFETSSLMLNENSGFDMKYQINKVHNLKLAAKKINKVIIEPKETFSFWQLVRWADQHEKYKDGLNLVNGKIVGSYGGGLCQLSNMLFWLFLHTPLTIIERHGHAVESFPSTTEDLPCGTDATINEGWLDLKIRNETDNTFQIEVSFDERFMYGRILSQNPVNTEYTVFNSSVSYIKQDGRLFQIAHVCRAEKDKKSDIQVSKELYINRCEIGYELPDNTKYEERGV
;
A
#
# COMPACT_ATOMS: atom_id res chain seq x y z
N MET A 1 11.36 -14.24 30.80
CA MET A 1 11.87 -12.84 30.64
C MET A 1 12.32 -12.64 29.19
N SER A 2 11.66 -11.78 28.45
CA SER A 2 12.07 -11.46 27.07
C SER A 2 13.40 -10.72 27.06
N ARG A 3 14.39 -11.22 26.33
CA ARG A 3 15.73 -10.63 26.20
C ARG A 3 15.61 -9.25 25.54
N LYS A 4 15.94 -8.17 26.27
CA LYS A 4 15.93 -6.80 25.71
C LYS A 4 16.85 -6.72 24.49
N ARG A 5 16.39 -6.14 23.39
CA ARG A 5 17.22 -5.93 22.19
C ARG A 5 18.30 -4.90 22.47
N LEU A 6 19.50 -5.06 21.88
CA LEU A 6 20.62 -4.11 22.04
C LEU A 6 20.22 -2.65 21.80
N THR A 7 19.37 -2.38 20.83
CA THR A 7 18.86 -1.02 20.53
C THR A 7 17.87 -0.48 21.57
N GLN A 8 17.31 -1.34 22.43
CA GLN A 8 16.51 -0.91 23.59
C GLN A 8 17.39 -0.56 24.77
N MET A 9 18.56 -1.22 24.89
CA MET A 9 19.57 -0.91 25.88
C MET A 9 20.41 0.31 25.53
N PHE A 10 20.68 0.51 24.21
CA PHE A 10 21.51 1.57 23.68
C PHE A 10 20.77 2.31 22.54
N PRO A 11 19.83 3.26 22.82
CA PRO A 11 19.03 3.93 21.82
C PRO A 11 19.84 4.69 20.76
N PHE A 12 21.05 5.15 21.05
CA PHE A 12 21.95 5.82 20.11
C PHE A 12 22.37 4.91 18.94
N LEU A 13 22.24 3.58 19.05
CA LEU A 13 22.48 2.63 17.96
C LEU A 13 21.32 2.54 16.94
N LEU A 14 20.17 3.11 17.23
CA LEU A 14 19.00 3.06 16.32
C LEU A 14 19.28 3.61 14.92
N PRO A 15 19.93 4.76 14.72
CA PRO A 15 20.22 5.27 13.38
C PRO A 15 21.12 4.32 12.58
N LEU A 16 22.17 3.77 13.23
CA LEU A 16 23.07 2.80 12.59
C LEU A 16 22.31 1.52 12.20
N ARG A 17 21.44 1.03 13.08
CA ARG A 17 20.62 -0.16 12.81
C ARG A 17 19.63 0.07 11.66
N LYS A 18 19.00 1.24 11.61
CA LYS A 18 18.12 1.62 10.49
C LYS A 18 18.89 1.67 9.18
N TRP A 19 20.09 2.28 9.17
CA TRP A 19 20.95 2.33 8.01
C TRP A 19 21.39 0.93 7.53
N GLN A 20 21.89 0.06 8.43
CA GLN A 20 22.25 -1.31 8.10
C GLN A 20 21.07 -2.09 7.50
N ARG A 21 19.89 -1.98 8.11
CA ARG A 21 18.67 -2.65 7.63
C ARG A 21 18.28 -2.17 6.24
N LYS A 22 18.33 -0.85 5.98
CA LYS A 22 18.08 -0.28 4.65
C LYS A 22 19.10 -0.79 3.61
N LYS A 23 20.39 -0.83 3.95
CA LYS A 23 21.43 -1.37 3.05
C LYS A 23 21.21 -2.84 2.75
N TYR A 24 20.92 -3.64 3.77
CA TYR A 24 20.65 -5.08 3.61
C TYR A 24 19.38 -5.34 2.79
N PHE A 25 18.33 -4.55 2.98
CA PHE A 25 17.09 -4.63 2.21
C PHE A 25 17.35 -4.48 0.71
N TYR A 26 18.06 -3.43 0.30
CA TYR A 26 18.40 -3.24 -1.12
C TYR A 26 19.46 -4.23 -1.64
N PHE A 27 20.31 -4.73 -0.77
CA PHE A 27 21.25 -5.78 -1.13
C PHE A 27 20.52 -7.09 -1.47
N LYS A 28 19.58 -7.50 -0.63
CA LYS A 28 18.73 -8.69 -0.89
C LYS A 28 17.99 -8.60 -2.23
N MET A 29 17.49 -7.43 -2.58
CA MET A 29 16.77 -7.21 -3.85
C MET A 29 17.64 -7.44 -5.10
N LYS A 30 18.95 -7.47 -4.97
CA LYS A 30 19.85 -7.81 -6.11
C LYS A 30 19.90 -9.31 -6.39
N PHE A 31 19.48 -10.13 -5.43
CA PHE A 31 19.61 -11.58 -5.48
C PHE A 31 18.29 -12.32 -5.28
N ASP A 32 17.16 -11.61 -5.26
CA ASP A 32 15.84 -12.19 -5.01
C ASP A 32 15.16 -12.74 -6.29
N GLY A 33 15.88 -12.73 -7.41
CA GLY A 33 15.38 -13.24 -8.69
C GLY A 33 14.38 -12.34 -9.41
N ASN A 34 14.06 -11.17 -8.86
CA ASN A 34 13.13 -10.23 -9.48
C ASN A 34 13.84 -9.32 -10.51
N ARG A 35 13.24 -9.20 -11.70
CA ARG A 35 13.57 -8.13 -12.66
C ARG A 35 12.68 -6.93 -12.35
N TYR A 36 13.26 -5.89 -11.75
CA TYR A 36 12.52 -4.73 -11.31
C TYR A 36 12.22 -3.75 -12.46
N ALA A 37 10.95 -3.37 -12.60
CA ALA A 37 10.49 -2.34 -13.52
C ALA A 37 11.13 -0.98 -13.17
N LYS A 38 11.74 -0.32 -14.19
CA LYS A 38 12.42 0.99 -14.02
C LYS A 38 12.23 1.89 -15.21
N LYS A 39 11.82 1.32 -16.35
CA LYS A 39 11.61 2.05 -17.60
C LYS A 39 10.37 2.94 -17.48
N THR A 40 10.48 4.16 -17.97
CA THR A 40 9.36 5.09 -18.10
C THR A 40 9.12 5.41 -19.57
N SER A 41 7.88 5.78 -19.90
CA SER A 41 7.52 6.23 -21.25
C SER A 41 6.57 7.41 -21.16
N GLU A 42 6.91 8.51 -21.85
CA GLU A 42 6.01 9.67 -21.97
C GLU A 42 4.74 9.35 -22.78
N LYS A 43 4.87 8.44 -23.75
CA LYS A 43 3.71 7.96 -24.51
C LYS A 43 2.92 6.99 -23.64
N LEU A 44 1.67 7.32 -23.42
CA LEU A 44 0.74 6.48 -22.65
C LEU A 44 0.29 5.28 -23.48
N LEU A 45 0.11 4.16 -22.81
CA LEU A 45 -0.46 2.95 -23.40
C LEU A 45 -1.96 3.16 -23.68
N PRO A 46 -2.50 2.51 -24.76
CA PRO A 46 -3.80 2.89 -25.32
C PRO A 46 -5.03 2.46 -24.52
N ASN A 47 -4.90 1.45 -23.64
CA ASN A 47 -6.06 0.85 -22.97
C ASN A 47 -6.04 1.10 -21.47
N THR A 48 -7.05 1.76 -20.92
CA THR A 48 -7.24 1.87 -19.47
C THR A 48 -7.79 0.56 -18.94
N VAL A 49 -7.09 -0.02 -17.95
CA VAL A 49 -7.52 -1.24 -17.24
C VAL A 49 -8.41 -0.88 -16.07
N PHE A 50 -7.92 0.02 -15.23
CA PHE A 50 -8.65 0.52 -14.06
C PHE A 50 -8.12 1.89 -13.64
N GLU A 51 -9.00 2.72 -13.07
CA GLU A 51 -8.65 4.04 -12.55
C GLU A 51 -9.36 4.31 -11.23
N THR A 52 -8.76 5.15 -10.39
CA THR A 52 -9.30 5.57 -9.09
C THR A 52 -8.74 6.91 -8.67
N SER A 53 -9.34 7.49 -7.66
CA SER A 53 -8.83 8.71 -7.03
C SER A 53 -8.78 8.56 -5.50
N SER A 54 -7.96 9.39 -4.86
CA SER A 54 -7.84 9.46 -3.41
C SER A 54 -7.79 10.90 -2.94
N LEU A 55 -8.67 11.29 -2.03
CA LEU A 55 -8.69 12.61 -1.41
C LEU A 55 -7.40 12.81 -0.59
N MET A 56 -6.64 13.86 -0.90
CA MET A 56 -5.32 14.06 -0.26
C MET A 56 -5.39 14.71 1.12
N LEU A 57 -6.35 15.58 1.35
CA LEU A 57 -6.47 16.32 2.61
C LEU A 57 -7.60 15.74 3.45
N ASN A 58 -7.31 15.36 4.69
CA ASN A 58 -8.30 15.00 5.68
C ASN A 58 -8.35 16.10 6.75
N GLU A 59 -9.31 17.01 6.61
CA GLU A 59 -9.53 18.14 7.54
C GLU A 59 -10.00 17.68 8.91
N ASN A 60 -10.60 16.50 9.00
CA ASN A 60 -11.12 15.90 10.22
C ASN A 60 -10.13 14.94 10.90
N SER A 61 -8.85 15.02 10.57
CA SER A 61 -7.83 14.11 11.10
C SER A 61 -7.52 14.29 12.58
N GLY A 62 -7.95 15.42 13.19
CA GLY A 62 -7.60 15.80 14.57
C GLY A 62 -6.15 16.26 14.76
N PHE A 63 -5.37 16.40 13.68
CA PHE A 63 -3.98 16.85 13.70
C PHE A 63 -3.81 18.16 12.93
N ASP A 64 -2.70 18.88 13.21
CA ASP A 64 -2.35 20.12 12.51
C ASP A 64 -2.33 19.90 10.98
N MET A 65 -3.06 20.75 10.26
CA MET A 65 -3.16 20.75 8.80
C MET A 65 -1.81 20.85 8.11
N LYS A 66 -0.78 21.39 8.77
CA LYS A 66 0.60 21.38 8.28
C LYS A 66 1.07 19.98 7.87
N TYR A 67 0.74 18.95 8.66
CA TYR A 67 1.11 17.58 8.34
C TYR A 67 0.38 17.04 7.10
N GLN A 68 -0.87 17.46 6.88
CA GLN A 68 -1.63 17.09 5.68
C GLN A 68 -1.04 17.77 4.43
N ILE A 69 -0.69 19.06 4.51
CA ILE A 69 -0.03 19.81 3.43
C ILE A 69 1.34 19.20 3.11
N ASN A 70 2.13 18.91 4.14
CA ASN A 70 3.42 18.24 3.99
C ASN A 70 3.29 16.85 3.36
N LYS A 71 2.22 16.10 3.70
CA LYS A 71 1.91 14.82 3.07
C LYS A 71 1.70 14.98 1.57
N VAL A 72 0.93 15.97 1.13
CA VAL A 72 0.71 16.23 -0.32
C VAL A 72 2.04 16.47 -1.04
N HIS A 73 2.95 17.25 -0.45
CA HIS A 73 4.29 17.45 -0.97
C HIS A 73 5.05 16.10 -1.10
N ASN A 74 5.04 15.27 -0.05
CA ASN A 74 5.71 13.97 -0.04
C ASN A 74 5.14 13.02 -1.11
N LEU A 75 3.80 12.98 -1.24
CA LEU A 75 3.11 12.20 -2.26
C LEU A 75 3.53 12.59 -3.67
N LYS A 76 3.58 13.90 -3.97
CA LYS A 76 4.00 14.42 -5.28
C LYS A 76 5.45 14.05 -5.61
N LEU A 77 6.37 14.12 -4.62
CA LEU A 77 7.77 13.72 -4.82
C LEU A 77 7.90 12.22 -5.11
N ALA A 78 7.23 11.38 -4.32
CA ALA A 78 7.26 9.93 -4.53
C ALA A 78 6.62 9.54 -5.86
N ALA A 79 5.47 10.11 -6.19
CA ALA A 79 4.74 9.83 -7.41
C ALA A 79 5.53 10.19 -8.68
N LYS A 80 6.37 11.23 -8.68
CA LYS A 80 7.27 11.57 -9.80
C LYS A 80 8.17 10.40 -10.21
N LYS A 81 8.50 9.48 -9.29
CA LYS A 81 9.33 8.29 -9.54
C LYS A 81 8.54 7.08 -10.02
N ILE A 82 7.23 7.09 -9.82
CA ILE A 82 6.34 5.98 -10.18
C ILE A 82 5.57 6.28 -11.45
N ASN A 83 5.23 7.56 -11.67
CA ASN A 83 4.45 8.00 -12.81
C ASN A 83 5.12 7.61 -14.13
N LYS A 84 4.31 7.05 -15.03
CA LYS A 84 4.71 6.58 -16.37
C LYS A 84 5.67 5.37 -16.39
N VAL A 85 5.85 4.70 -15.25
CA VAL A 85 6.63 3.45 -15.20
C VAL A 85 5.93 2.37 -16.00
N ILE A 86 6.71 1.70 -16.86
CA ILE A 86 6.30 0.53 -17.63
C ILE A 86 6.63 -0.72 -16.83
N ILE A 87 5.71 -1.68 -16.80
CA ILE A 87 5.89 -3.02 -16.23
C ILE A 87 5.79 -4.02 -17.37
N GLU A 88 6.94 -4.39 -17.95
CA GLU A 88 7.03 -5.37 -19.04
C GLU A 88 6.73 -6.80 -18.53
N PRO A 89 6.45 -7.77 -19.42
CA PRO A 89 6.34 -9.18 -19.04
C PRO A 89 7.50 -9.64 -18.17
N LYS A 90 7.19 -10.38 -17.09
CA LYS A 90 8.13 -10.89 -16.08
C LYS A 90 8.84 -9.82 -15.25
N GLU A 91 8.47 -8.55 -15.37
CA GLU A 91 8.97 -7.52 -14.48
C GLU A 91 8.14 -7.39 -13.19
N THR A 92 8.81 -6.91 -12.15
CA THR A 92 8.22 -6.68 -10.82
C THR A 92 8.26 -5.19 -10.50
N PHE A 93 7.11 -4.58 -10.28
CA PHE A 93 7.01 -3.29 -9.61
C PHE A 93 7.47 -3.46 -8.16
N SER A 94 8.27 -2.52 -7.65
CA SER A 94 8.59 -2.37 -6.24
C SER A 94 8.53 -0.90 -5.88
N PHE A 95 7.73 -0.56 -4.87
CA PHE A 95 7.59 0.82 -4.43
C PHE A 95 8.96 1.42 -4.08
N TRP A 96 9.73 0.74 -3.23
CA TRP A 96 11.01 1.29 -2.76
C TRP A 96 12.13 1.24 -3.79
N GLN A 97 12.12 0.34 -4.78
CA GLN A 97 13.09 0.40 -5.88
C GLN A 97 12.94 1.68 -6.70
N LEU A 98 11.72 2.16 -6.86
CA LEU A 98 11.44 3.39 -7.60
C LEU A 98 11.65 4.64 -6.73
N VAL A 99 11.13 4.66 -5.52
CA VAL A 99 10.98 5.86 -4.67
C VAL A 99 12.20 6.15 -3.79
N ARG A 100 13.13 5.19 -3.62
CA ARG A 100 14.29 5.30 -2.69
C ARG A 100 15.11 6.60 -2.78
N TRP A 101 15.07 7.29 -3.92
CA TRP A 101 15.80 8.54 -4.18
C TRP A 101 14.88 9.70 -4.55
N ALA A 102 13.60 9.62 -4.20
CA ALA A 102 12.65 10.67 -4.55
C ALA A 102 12.97 12.01 -3.88
N ASP A 103 13.58 11.95 -2.69
CA ASP A 103 13.96 13.11 -1.88
C ASP A 103 15.42 13.59 -2.09
N GLN A 104 16.08 13.13 -3.18
CA GLN A 104 17.49 13.46 -3.42
C GLN A 104 17.70 14.96 -3.70
N HIS A 105 16.85 15.57 -4.52
CA HIS A 105 16.94 16.98 -4.92
C HIS A 105 16.06 17.89 -4.10
N GLU A 106 14.91 17.42 -3.69
CA GLU A 106 13.94 18.12 -2.86
C GLU A 106 13.55 17.22 -1.68
N LYS A 107 13.72 17.70 -0.45
CA LYS A 107 13.53 16.87 0.75
C LYS A 107 12.06 16.62 1.04
N TYR A 108 11.76 15.42 1.54
CA TYR A 108 10.48 15.19 2.19
C TYR A 108 10.29 16.12 3.38
N LYS A 109 9.05 16.37 3.71
CA LYS A 109 8.63 17.12 4.91
C LYS A 109 8.06 16.17 5.95
N ASP A 110 7.94 16.65 7.20
CA ASP A 110 7.32 15.88 8.27
C ASP A 110 5.82 15.74 8.00
N GLY A 111 5.37 14.51 7.84
CA GLY A 111 3.97 14.12 7.72
C GLY A 111 3.59 13.12 8.81
N LEU A 112 2.34 12.71 8.89
CA LEU A 112 1.86 11.76 9.89
C LEU A 112 2.29 10.33 9.54
N ASN A 113 2.83 9.64 10.54
CA ASN A 113 3.16 8.21 10.50
C ASN A 113 2.66 7.52 11.76
N LEU A 114 2.30 6.25 11.62
CA LEU A 114 1.98 5.39 12.76
C LEU A 114 3.26 4.72 13.27
N VAL A 115 3.67 5.07 14.50
CA VAL A 115 4.86 4.50 15.14
C VAL A 115 4.47 3.91 16.49
N ASN A 116 4.61 2.60 16.66
CA ASN A 116 4.24 1.87 17.88
C ASN A 116 2.79 2.15 18.34
N GLY A 117 1.84 2.16 17.40
CA GLY A 117 0.42 2.43 17.67
C GLY A 117 0.07 3.90 17.95
N LYS A 118 1.04 4.82 17.85
CA LYS A 118 0.82 6.27 18.03
C LYS A 118 1.08 7.01 16.72
N ILE A 119 0.22 7.98 16.42
CA ILE A 119 0.41 8.86 15.28
C ILE A 119 1.39 9.95 15.68
N VAL A 120 2.47 10.08 14.91
CA VAL A 120 3.53 11.07 15.14
C VAL A 120 3.91 11.76 13.84
N GLY A 121 4.27 13.02 13.92
CA GLY A 121 4.91 13.73 12.81
C GLY A 121 6.33 13.19 12.59
N SER A 122 6.65 12.75 11.38
CA SER A 122 8.00 12.30 11.03
C SER A 122 8.32 12.49 9.55
N TYR A 123 9.60 12.57 9.25
CA TYR A 123 10.14 12.75 7.90
C TYR A 123 9.57 11.74 6.91
N GLY A 124 9.04 12.23 5.79
CA GLY A 124 8.45 11.41 4.73
C GLY A 124 7.11 10.76 5.10
N GLY A 125 6.41 11.29 6.13
CA GLY A 125 5.11 10.75 6.53
C GLY A 125 4.03 10.91 5.47
N GLY A 126 3.08 9.96 5.48
CA GLY A 126 1.90 9.95 4.59
C GLY A 126 2.07 9.16 3.28
N LEU A 127 3.24 8.59 2.99
CA LEU A 127 3.48 7.84 1.73
C LEU A 127 2.61 6.58 1.59
N CYS A 128 2.09 6.03 2.71
CA CYS A 128 1.17 4.88 2.64
C CYS A 128 -0.12 5.21 1.88
N GLN A 129 -0.54 6.47 1.78
CA GLN A 129 -1.68 6.83 0.94
C GLN A 129 -1.42 6.52 -0.54
N LEU A 130 -0.21 6.79 -1.04
CA LEU A 130 0.16 6.45 -2.41
C LEU A 130 0.26 4.93 -2.61
N SER A 131 0.85 4.20 -1.67
CA SER A 131 0.92 2.73 -1.78
C SER A 131 -0.45 2.06 -1.67
N ASN A 132 -1.36 2.59 -0.85
CA ASN A 132 -2.74 2.11 -0.78
C ASN A 132 -3.47 2.29 -2.11
N MET A 133 -3.40 3.49 -2.71
CA MET A 133 -4.00 3.75 -4.03
C MET A 133 -3.41 2.84 -5.11
N LEU A 134 -2.08 2.68 -5.16
CA LEU A 134 -1.43 1.80 -6.13
C LEU A 134 -1.83 0.34 -5.92
N PHE A 135 -1.92 -0.12 -4.67
CA PHE A 135 -2.35 -1.48 -4.38
C PHE A 135 -3.80 -1.71 -4.81
N TRP A 136 -4.68 -0.76 -4.54
CA TRP A 136 -6.06 -0.81 -5.01
C TRP A 136 -6.15 -0.90 -6.54
N LEU A 137 -5.36 -0.09 -7.26
CA LEU A 137 -5.26 -0.18 -8.72
C LEU A 137 -4.80 -1.58 -9.17
N PHE A 138 -3.75 -2.14 -8.55
CA PHE A 138 -3.21 -3.44 -8.91
C PHE A 138 -4.17 -4.60 -8.63
N LEU A 139 -5.01 -4.50 -7.60
CA LEU A 139 -6.04 -5.49 -7.31
C LEU A 139 -7.05 -5.64 -8.46
N HIS A 140 -7.24 -4.60 -9.30
CA HIS A 140 -8.12 -4.60 -10.48
C HIS A 140 -7.37 -4.89 -11.79
N THR A 141 -6.28 -5.64 -11.71
CA THR A 141 -5.45 -6.04 -12.87
C THR A 141 -5.13 -7.53 -12.82
N PRO A 142 -4.64 -8.13 -13.93
CA PRO A 142 -4.16 -9.50 -13.94
C PRO A 142 -2.80 -9.68 -13.26
N LEU A 143 -2.22 -8.61 -12.69
CA LEU A 143 -0.90 -8.65 -12.07
C LEU A 143 -0.93 -9.41 -10.73
N THR A 144 0.20 -10.03 -10.39
CA THR A 144 0.33 -10.92 -9.23
C THR A 144 0.95 -10.20 -8.04
N ILE A 145 0.32 -10.32 -6.86
CA ILE A 145 0.86 -9.78 -5.60
C ILE A 145 2.04 -10.65 -5.15
N ILE A 146 3.23 -10.06 -5.03
CA ILE A 146 4.45 -10.71 -4.54
C ILE A 146 4.75 -10.36 -3.10
N GLU A 147 4.54 -9.09 -2.72
CA GLU A 147 4.74 -8.62 -1.35
C GLU A 147 3.73 -7.50 -1.06
N ARG A 148 2.96 -7.69 0.01
CA ARG A 148 2.02 -6.71 0.55
C ARG A 148 1.94 -6.88 2.06
N HIS A 149 1.86 -5.78 2.77
CA HIS A 149 1.68 -5.74 4.22
C HIS A 149 0.50 -4.84 4.56
N GLY A 150 -0.43 -5.32 5.37
CA GLY A 150 -1.49 -4.49 5.95
C GLY A 150 -0.98 -3.66 7.12
N HIS A 151 -1.71 -2.63 7.50
CA HIS A 151 -1.46 -1.92 8.74
C HIS A 151 -1.66 -2.88 9.92
N ALA A 152 -0.70 -2.88 10.85
CA ALA A 152 -0.82 -3.71 12.05
C ALA A 152 -1.92 -3.21 12.99
N VAL A 153 -2.18 -1.89 12.97
CA VAL A 153 -3.21 -1.22 13.76
C VAL A 153 -3.95 -0.24 12.86
N GLU A 154 -5.26 -0.34 12.82
CA GLU A 154 -6.14 0.65 12.21
C GLU A 154 -6.51 1.67 13.28
N SER A 155 -6.02 2.90 13.15
CA SER A 155 -6.16 3.94 14.17
C SER A 155 -7.43 4.79 14.03
N PHE A 156 -8.10 4.70 12.88
CA PHE A 156 -9.34 5.43 12.59
C PHE A 156 -10.26 4.58 11.73
N PRO A 157 -11.58 4.75 11.81
CA PRO A 157 -12.50 4.17 10.85
C PRO A 157 -12.12 4.59 9.43
N SER A 158 -12.31 3.69 8.46
CA SER A 158 -12.13 4.04 7.05
C SER A 158 -13.06 5.21 6.69
N THR A 159 -12.51 6.23 6.06
CA THR A 159 -13.29 7.37 5.54
C THR A 159 -13.96 7.06 4.21
N THR A 160 -13.65 5.91 3.61
CA THR A 160 -14.22 5.41 2.36
C THR A 160 -15.04 4.16 2.66
N GLU A 161 -16.36 4.33 2.81
CA GLU A 161 -17.30 3.24 3.10
C GLU A 161 -17.33 2.17 1.99
N ASP A 162 -16.84 2.50 0.79
CA ASP A 162 -16.91 1.65 -0.39
C ASP A 162 -15.72 0.70 -0.57
N LEU A 163 -14.64 0.83 0.23
CA LEU A 163 -13.49 -0.05 0.08
C LEU A 163 -13.57 -1.27 1.01
N PRO A 164 -13.36 -2.49 0.47
CA PRO A 164 -13.30 -3.69 1.30
C PRO A 164 -12.22 -3.60 2.36
N CYS A 165 -12.52 -4.11 3.55
CA CYS A 165 -11.57 -4.18 4.66
C CYS A 165 -10.29 -4.91 4.26
N GLY A 166 -9.14 -4.41 4.72
CA GLY A 166 -7.85 -5.07 4.48
C GLY A 166 -7.28 -4.88 3.07
N THR A 167 -7.76 -3.91 2.28
CA THR A 167 -7.23 -3.57 0.95
C THR A 167 -6.16 -2.48 0.97
N ASP A 168 -5.57 -2.22 2.11
CA ASP A 168 -4.46 -1.31 2.31
C ASP A 168 -3.09 -1.97 2.02
N ALA A 169 -2.06 -1.16 1.83
CA ALA A 169 -0.67 -1.60 1.65
C ALA A 169 0.28 -0.66 2.40
N THR A 170 0.68 -1.05 3.60
CA THR A 170 1.66 -0.30 4.38
C THR A 170 3.07 -0.53 3.85
N ILE A 171 3.88 0.51 3.88
CA ILE A 171 5.26 0.50 3.42
C ILE A 171 6.20 1.08 4.48
N ASN A 172 7.40 0.52 4.60
CA ASN A 172 8.43 1.04 5.49
C ASN A 172 9.82 0.74 4.90
N GLU A 173 10.54 1.79 4.48
CA GLU A 173 11.82 1.62 3.80
C GLU A 173 12.83 0.81 4.62
N GLY A 174 13.35 -0.23 3.98
CA GLY A 174 14.26 -1.18 4.62
C GLY A 174 13.54 -2.34 5.33
N TRP A 175 12.21 -2.44 5.23
CA TRP A 175 11.46 -3.52 5.87
C TRP A 175 10.26 -4.01 5.08
N LEU A 176 9.30 -3.13 4.75
CA LEU A 176 8.02 -3.48 4.15
C LEU A 176 7.93 -2.81 2.78
N ASP A 177 7.67 -3.58 1.74
CA ASP A 177 7.52 -3.10 0.38
C ASP A 177 6.14 -3.46 -0.19
N LEU A 178 5.76 -2.81 -1.26
CA LEU A 178 4.70 -3.25 -2.14
C LEU A 178 5.34 -3.74 -3.43
N LYS A 179 5.22 -5.05 -3.71
CA LYS A 179 5.76 -5.66 -4.93
C LYS A 179 4.65 -6.37 -5.71
N ILE A 180 4.58 -6.06 -6.98
CA ILE A 180 3.60 -6.62 -7.92
C ILE A 180 4.34 -7.10 -9.16
N ARG A 181 4.11 -8.35 -9.59
CA ARG A 181 4.76 -8.95 -10.75
C ARG A 181 3.79 -9.03 -11.92
N ASN A 182 4.29 -8.72 -13.09
CA ASN A 182 3.61 -8.99 -14.35
C ASN A 182 3.96 -10.40 -14.83
N GLU A 183 3.05 -11.35 -14.62
CA GLU A 183 3.21 -12.72 -15.13
C GLU A 183 2.51 -12.94 -16.46
N THR A 184 1.89 -11.90 -17.03
CA THR A 184 1.24 -11.94 -18.34
C THR A 184 2.21 -11.63 -19.47
N ASP A 185 1.78 -11.80 -20.71
CA ASP A 185 2.52 -11.38 -21.91
C ASP A 185 2.17 -9.94 -22.34
N ASN A 186 1.32 -9.24 -21.58
CA ASN A 186 0.94 -7.86 -21.83
C ASN A 186 1.88 -6.89 -21.11
N THR A 187 1.98 -5.67 -21.58
CA THR A 187 2.73 -4.58 -20.93
C THR A 187 1.77 -3.65 -20.24
N PHE A 188 2.11 -3.21 -19.04
CA PHE A 188 1.32 -2.28 -18.25
C PHE A 188 2.09 -0.99 -17.97
N GLN A 189 1.36 0.08 -17.72
CA GLN A 189 1.93 1.38 -17.37
C GLN A 189 1.13 1.99 -16.22
N ILE A 190 1.85 2.58 -15.28
CA ILE A 190 1.26 3.32 -14.16
C ILE A 190 1.19 4.78 -14.55
N GLU A 191 0.04 5.42 -14.36
CA GLU A 191 -0.08 6.86 -14.43
C GLU A 191 -0.61 7.40 -13.11
N VAL A 192 0.03 8.48 -12.61
CA VAL A 192 -0.37 9.19 -11.40
C VAL A 192 -0.41 10.68 -11.71
N SER A 193 -1.52 11.34 -11.41
CA SER A 193 -1.70 12.77 -11.57
C SER A 193 -2.34 13.38 -10.33
N PHE A 194 -2.34 14.71 -10.24
CA PHE A 194 -2.83 15.45 -9.09
C PHE A 194 -3.59 16.68 -9.55
N ASP A 195 -4.67 16.98 -8.86
CA ASP A 195 -5.24 18.32 -8.83
C ASP A 195 -5.04 18.98 -7.45
N GLU A 196 -5.90 19.93 -7.08
CA GLU A 196 -5.82 20.62 -5.78
C GLU A 196 -6.25 19.74 -4.61
N ARG A 197 -7.17 18.81 -4.84
CA ARG A 197 -7.83 18.00 -3.81
C ARG A 197 -7.50 16.52 -3.88
N PHE A 198 -7.34 15.98 -5.09
CA PHE A 198 -7.24 14.55 -5.33
C PHE A 198 -5.91 14.16 -5.97
N MET A 199 -5.48 12.96 -5.61
CA MET A 199 -4.49 12.17 -6.32
C MET A 199 -5.26 11.16 -7.17
N TYR A 200 -4.97 11.11 -8.47
CA TYR A 200 -5.56 10.17 -9.43
C TYR A 200 -4.53 9.13 -9.82
N GLY A 201 -4.97 7.92 -9.96
CA GLY A 201 -4.14 6.84 -10.46
C GLY A 201 -4.88 6.00 -11.48
N ARG A 202 -4.17 5.50 -12.49
CA ARG A 202 -4.69 4.51 -13.42
C ARG A 202 -3.61 3.54 -13.89
N ILE A 203 -4.04 2.34 -14.21
CA ILE A 203 -3.22 1.33 -14.88
C ILE A 203 -3.66 1.26 -16.32
N LEU A 204 -2.70 1.42 -17.20
CA LEU A 204 -2.87 1.31 -18.64
C LEU A 204 -2.23 0.01 -19.14
N SER A 205 -2.67 -0.51 -20.29
CA SER A 205 -2.11 -1.70 -20.92
C SER A 205 -1.89 -1.53 -22.41
N GLN A 206 -0.91 -2.26 -22.96
CA GLN A 206 -0.62 -2.26 -24.41
C GLN A 206 -1.75 -2.92 -25.18
N ASN A 207 -2.23 -4.07 -24.73
CA ASN A 207 -3.36 -4.79 -25.33
C ASN A 207 -4.57 -4.75 -24.39
N PRO A 208 -5.80 -4.77 -24.90
CA PRO A 208 -7.00 -4.81 -24.07
C PRO A 208 -6.99 -5.94 -23.06
N VAL A 209 -7.44 -5.65 -21.83
CA VAL A 209 -7.70 -6.65 -20.78
C VAL A 209 -9.17 -7.01 -20.82
N ASN A 210 -9.49 -8.25 -21.23
CA ASN A 210 -10.85 -8.72 -21.39
C ASN A 210 -11.51 -9.20 -20.09
N THR A 211 -10.81 -9.10 -18.97
CA THR A 211 -11.30 -9.48 -17.64
C THR A 211 -11.64 -8.24 -16.82
N GLU A 212 -12.81 -8.23 -16.22
CA GLU A 212 -13.21 -7.28 -15.19
C GLU A 212 -12.92 -7.86 -13.82
N TYR A 213 -12.36 -7.03 -12.93
CA TYR A 213 -11.96 -7.43 -11.58
C TYR A 213 -12.81 -6.69 -10.56
N THR A 214 -13.44 -7.45 -9.66
CA THR A 214 -14.18 -6.90 -8.51
C THR A 214 -13.56 -7.44 -7.23
N VAL A 215 -13.17 -6.54 -6.33
CA VAL A 215 -12.57 -6.88 -5.03
C VAL A 215 -13.63 -6.75 -3.95
N PHE A 216 -13.72 -7.75 -3.08
CA PHE A 216 -14.73 -7.80 -2.01
C PHE A 216 -14.23 -8.60 -0.80
N ASN A 217 -14.91 -8.48 0.33
CA ASN A 217 -14.71 -9.38 1.46
C ASN A 217 -15.76 -10.51 1.40
N SER A 218 -15.30 -11.76 1.42
CA SER A 218 -16.23 -12.89 1.60
C SER A 218 -16.71 -13.00 3.04
N SER A 219 -15.89 -12.57 4.00
CA SER A 219 -16.27 -12.41 5.41
C SER A 219 -15.40 -11.35 6.09
N VAL A 220 -16.00 -10.68 7.08
CA VAL A 220 -15.32 -9.82 8.05
C VAL A 220 -15.78 -10.23 9.43
N SER A 221 -14.85 -10.54 10.32
CA SER A 221 -15.14 -10.91 11.71
C SER A 221 -14.22 -10.15 12.67
N TYR A 222 -14.65 -10.07 13.91
CA TYR A 222 -13.89 -9.42 14.99
C TYR A 222 -13.58 -10.43 16.08
N ILE A 223 -12.35 -10.39 16.58
CA ILE A 223 -11.85 -11.29 17.62
C ILE A 223 -11.22 -10.43 18.73
N LYS A 224 -11.64 -10.65 19.96
CA LYS A 224 -10.99 -10.06 21.13
C LYS A 224 -9.99 -11.05 21.71
N GLN A 225 -8.73 -10.69 21.73
CA GLN A 225 -7.63 -11.50 22.26
C GLN A 225 -6.70 -10.66 23.11
N ASP A 226 -6.39 -11.10 24.33
CA ASP A 226 -5.53 -10.38 25.29
C ASP A 226 -5.98 -8.92 25.52
N GLY A 227 -7.28 -8.67 25.60
CA GLY A 227 -7.87 -7.35 25.78
C GLY A 227 -7.80 -6.43 24.55
N ARG A 228 -7.26 -6.91 23.42
CA ARG A 228 -7.18 -6.19 22.15
C ARG A 228 -8.18 -6.73 21.15
N LEU A 229 -8.75 -5.85 20.35
CA LEU A 229 -9.71 -6.20 19.32
C LEU A 229 -9.02 -6.27 17.96
N PHE A 230 -9.25 -7.36 17.24
CA PHE A 230 -8.71 -7.59 15.91
C PHE A 230 -9.83 -7.78 14.90
N GLN A 231 -9.69 -7.16 13.73
CA GLN A 231 -10.49 -7.44 12.55
C GLN A 231 -9.79 -8.52 11.71
N ILE A 232 -10.54 -9.52 11.28
CA ILE A 232 -10.12 -10.54 10.31
C ILE A 232 -10.98 -10.36 9.08
N ALA A 233 -10.36 -10.02 7.96
CA ALA A 233 -11.04 -9.80 6.69
C ALA A 233 -10.49 -10.77 5.63
N HIS A 234 -11.36 -11.56 5.03
CA HIS A 234 -11.05 -12.41 3.89
C HIS A 234 -11.22 -11.59 2.62
N VAL A 235 -10.10 -11.23 1.99
CA VAL A 235 -10.09 -10.40 0.78
C VAL A 235 -10.11 -11.31 -0.44
N CYS A 236 -11.16 -11.17 -1.22
CA CYS A 236 -11.43 -11.96 -2.41
C CYS A 236 -11.48 -11.10 -3.66
N ARG A 237 -11.24 -11.72 -4.81
CA ARG A 237 -11.38 -11.09 -6.12
C ARG A 237 -12.22 -11.96 -7.04
N ALA A 238 -13.26 -11.37 -7.61
CA ALA A 238 -13.99 -11.95 -8.73
C ALA A 238 -13.34 -11.48 -10.04
N GLU A 239 -13.18 -12.41 -10.96
CA GLU A 239 -12.64 -12.24 -12.31
C GLU A 239 -13.74 -12.62 -13.30
N LYS A 240 -14.28 -11.64 -14.01
CA LYS A 240 -15.36 -11.83 -14.98
C LYS A 240 -14.84 -11.63 -16.39
N ASP A 241 -14.92 -12.64 -17.23
CA ASP A 241 -14.58 -12.51 -18.65
C ASP A 241 -15.68 -11.73 -19.38
N LYS A 242 -15.30 -10.61 -20.01
CA LYS A 242 -16.24 -9.70 -20.69
C LYS A 242 -16.91 -10.30 -21.93
N LYS A 243 -16.36 -11.40 -22.50
CA LYS A 243 -16.90 -12.03 -23.72
C LYS A 243 -17.79 -13.21 -23.40
N SER A 244 -17.41 -14.07 -22.47
CA SER A 244 -18.12 -15.28 -22.09
C SER A 244 -19.08 -15.10 -20.92
N ASP A 245 -19.01 -13.97 -20.22
CA ASP A 245 -19.75 -13.66 -18.99
C ASP A 245 -19.47 -14.63 -17.82
N ILE A 246 -18.46 -15.50 -17.99
CA ILE A 246 -18.02 -16.42 -16.95
C ILE A 246 -17.30 -15.65 -15.84
N GLN A 247 -17.74 -15.90 -14.61
CA GLN A 247 -17.13 -15.31 -13.41
C GLN A 247 -16.53 -16.39 -12.53
N VAL A 248 -15.30 -16.16 -12.08
CA VAL A 248 -14.59 -16.99 -11.09
C VAL A 248 -14.17 -16.10 -9.94
N SER A 249 -14.35 -16.58 -8.71
CA SER A 249 -13.92 -15.86 -7.50
C SER A 249 -12.83 -16.65 -6.79
N LYS A 250 -11.82 -15.94 -6.27
CA LYS A 250 -10.74 -16.52 -5.47
C LYS A 250 -10.40 -15.65 -4.27
N GLU A 251 -10.03 -16.29 -3.17
CA GLU A 251 -9.42 -15.60 -2.03
C GLU A 251 -7.99 -15.19 -2.41
N LEU A 252 -7.66 -13.93 -2.18
CA LEU A 252 -6.32 -13.41 -2.41
C LEU A 252 -5.44 -13.57 -1.16
N TYR A 253 -5.99 -13.19 0.00
CA TYR A 253 -5.34 -13.30 1.30
C TYR A 253 -6.33 -13.02 2.44
N ILE A 254 -5.90 -13.37 3.66
CA ILE A 254 -6.58 -12.99 4.89
C ILE A 254 -5.80 -11.83 5.52
N ASN A 255 -6.49 -10.72 5.80
CA ASN A 255 -5.93 -9.59 6.52
C ASN A 255 -6.31 -9.66 8.00
N ARG A 256 -5.32 -9.45 8.89
CA ARG A 256 -5.54 -9.30 10.33
C ARG A 256 -5.00 -7.96 10.77
N CYS A 257 -5.84 -7.14 11.40
CA CYS A 257 -5.50 -5.79 11.85
C CYS A 257 -6.05 -5.57 13.26
N GLU A 258 -5.28 -4.97 14.15
CA GLU A 258 -5.76 -4.52 15.46
C GLU A 258 -6.61 -3.26 15.28
N ILE A 259 -7.77 -3.19 15.91
CA ILE A 259 -8.62 -2.01 15.88
C ILE A 259 -8.26 -1.10 17.05
N GLY A 260 -7.81 0.10 16.74
CA GLY A 260 -7.36 1.12 17.69
C GLY A 260 -8.40 2.19 18.02
N TYR A 261 -9.66 1.98 17.63
CA TYR A 261 -10.79 2.88 17.90
C TYR A 261 -12.01 2.10 18.42
N GLU A 262 -12.99 2.81 18.96
CA GLU A 262 -14.22 2.18 19.45
C GLU A 262 -15.13 1.81 18.27
N LEU A 263 -15.53 0.55 18.23
CA LEU A 263 -16.54 0.08 17.27
C LEU A 263 -17.95 0.37 17.81
N PRO A 264 -18.98 0.41 16.95
CA PRO A 264 -20.36 0.51 17.37
C PRO A 264 -20.73 -0.58 18.39
N ASP A 265 -21.54 -0.24 19.41
CA ASP A 265 -21.91 -1.11 20.53
C ASP A 265 -22.54 -2.46 20.10
N ASN A 266 -23.15 -2.51 18.91
CA ASN A 266 -23.77 -3.69 18.35
C ASN A 266 -22.79 -4.62 17.58
N THR A 267 -21.50 -4.29 17.54
CA THR A 267 -20.50 -5.12 16.84
C THR A 267 -20.28 -6.43 17.59
N LYS A 268 -20.57 -7.54 16.91
CA LYS A 268 -20.32 -8.88 17.46
C LYS A 268 -18.85 -9.25 17.31
N TYR A 269 -18.27 -9.81 18.37
CA TYR A 269 -16.91 -10.34 18.36
C TYR A 269 -16.83 -11.66 19.11
N GLU A 270 -15.87 -12.52 18.72
CA GLU A 270 -15.53 -13.75 19.44
C GLU A 270 -14.47 -13.44 20.49
N GLU A 271 -14.65 -13.90 21.73
CA GLU A 271 -13.59 -13.91 22.72
C GLU A 271 -12.75 -15.17 22.58
N ARG A 272 -11.46 -15.01 22.29
CA ARG A 272 -10.48 -16.11 22.33
C ARG A 272 -9.64 -15.98 23.57
N GLY A 273 -9.86 -16.89 24.53
CA GLY A 273 -8.96 -17.10 25.66
C GLY A 273 -7.57 -17.55 25.19
N VAL A 274 -6.56 -17.34 26.05
CA VAL A 274 -5.16 -17.80 25.88
C VAL A 274 -5.10 -19.31 25.80
#